data_9b081fe19d40b1208fd5693bfcfda85d
#
_entry.id   9b081fe19d40b1208fd5693bfcfda85d
#
_cell.length_a   1.000
_cell.length_b   1.000
_cell.length_c   1.000
_cell.angle_alpha   90.00
_cell.angle_beta   90.00
_cell.angle_gamma   90.00
#
_symmetry.space_group_name_H-M   'P 1'
#
loop_
_entity.id
_entity.type
_entity.pdbx_description
1 polymer ?
#
loop_
_entity_poly.entity_id
_entity_poly.type
_entity_poly.pdbx_seq_one_letter_code
_entity_poly.pdbx_strand_id
1 'polypeptide(L)'
;MRALVTGGAIRLGREMALYLAEQGYDVAVHYAQSDAAALQTCAQITALGRKSVALQADLLSDAGSQPLVARAAEALGGPLTVLVNNASIFEHDTLETATRSSWDRHIESNLRAPFVLTQEFAKQVPQAQEDAAGEPIASGLVINMLDQRVRKLTPDFASYTVAKMGLWALTQTAARGLAPHVRVNAIGPGPTVKGVRQSDQHFTRQRAATVLGRGSNPSDITAALGYFLNAPAVSGQLLCVDGGQHLAWKTPDVLGLD
;
A
#
# COMPACT_ATOMS: atom_id res chain seq x y z
N MET A 1 16.39 -11.39 2.90
CA MET A 1 15.20 -10.68 3.42
C MET A 1 13.98 -11.12 2.61
N ARG A 2 12.75 -11.07 3.16
CA ARG A 2 11.55 -11.59 2.49
C ARG A 2 10.39 -10.62 2.62
N ALA A 3 9.62 -10.45 1.54
CA ALA A 3 8.50 -9.52 1.48
C ALA A 3 7.23 -10.19 0.93
N LEU A 4 6.07 -9.72 1.37
CA LEU A 4 4.77 -9.98 0.76
C LEU A 4 4.19 -8.68 0.22
N VAL A 5 3.78 -8.67 -1.06
CA VAL A 5 3.09 -7.54 -1.68
C VAL A 5 1.69 -7.98 -2.09
N THR A 6 0.65 -7.44 -1.45
CA THR A 6 -0.73 -7.74 -1.84
C THR A 6 -1.10 -6.95 -3.10
N GLY A 7 -1.82 -7.60 -4.04
CA GLY A 7 -2.06 -7.02 -5.36
C GLY A 7 -0.77 -6.73 -6.12
N GLY A 8 0.27 -7.55 -5.93
CA GLY A 8 1.60 -7.39 -6.48
C GLY A 8 1.75 -7.76 -7.96
N ALA A 9 0.68 -8.24 -8.60
CA ALA A 9 0.73 -8.73 -9.98
C ALA A 9 0.79 -7.61 -11.03
N ILE A 10 0.20 -6.45 -10.76
CA ILE A 10 -0.01 -5.37 -11.74
C ILE A 10 0.18 -3.99 -11.10
N ARG A 11 0.31 -2.96 -11.95
CA ARG A 11 0.29 -1.55 -11.56
C ARG A 11 1.33 -1.24 -10.46
N LEU A 12 0.97 -0.42 -9.45
CA LEU A 12 1.87 -0.02 -8.36
C LEU A 12 2.38 -1.20 -7.54
N GLY A 13 1.54 -2.23 -7.34
CA GLY A 13 1.95 -3.44 -6.63
C GLY A 13 3.10 -4.16 -7.32
N ARG A 14 3.03 -4.29 -8.66
CA ARG A 14 4.12 -4.86 -9.47
C ARG A 14 5.40 -4.04 -9.34
N GLU A 15 5.33 -2.72 -9.48
CA GLU A 15 6.51 -1.86 -9.39
C GLU A 15 7.18 -1.95 -8.01
N MET A 16 6.39 -1.99 -6.93
CA MET A 16 6.91 -2.18 -5.58
C MET A 16 7.51 -3.58 -5.37
N ALA A 17 6.91 -4.63 -5.96
CA ALA A 17 7.44 -5.98 -5.88
C ALA A 17 8.80 -6.11 -6.61
N LEU A 18 8.95 -5.52 -7.79
CA LEU A 18 10.19 -5.47 -8.54
C LEU A 18 11.24 -4.66 -7.80
N TYR A 19 10.87 -3.48 -7.29
CA TYR A 19 11.77 -2.64 -6.51
C TYR A 19 12.30 -3.36 -5.26
N LEU A 20 11.44 -4.09 -4.52
CA LEU A 20 11.88 -4.90 -3.37
C LEU A 20 12.89 -5.98 -3.80
N ALA A 21 12.69 -6.60 -4.95
CA ALA A 21 13.64 -7.57 -5.50
C ALA A 21 15.00 -6.92 -5.83
N GLU A 22 15.00 -5.73 -6.41
CA GLU A 22 16.22 -4.92 -6.66
C GLU A 22 16.95 -4.56 -5.35
N GLN A 23 16.19 -4.36 -4.26
CA GLN A 23 16.74 -4.14 -2.91
C GLN A 23 17.16 -5.45 -2.19
N GLY A 24 17.16 -6.59 -2.88
CA GLY A 24 17.64 -7.87 -2.37
C GLY A 24 16.61 -8.69 -1.59
N TYR A 25 15.32 -8.40 -1.71
CA TYR A 25 14.24 -9.19 -1.10
C TYR A 25 13.81 -10.35 -1.99
N ASP A 26 13.52 -11.50 -1.39
CA ASP A 26 12.66 -12.51 -1.99
C ASP A 26 11.22 -12.08 -1.81
N VAL A 27 10.38 -12.21 -2.86
CA VAL A 27 9.06 -11.57 -2.86
C VAL A 27 7.93 -12.56 -3.15
N ALA A 28 6.97 -12.64 -2.24
CA ALA A 28 5.67 -13.26 -2.51
C ALA A 28 4.74 -12.22 -3.17
N VAL A 29 4.27 -12.54 -4.35
CA VAL A 29 3.37 -11.72 -5.17
C VAL A 29 1.95 -12.25 -4.98
N HIS A 30 1.14 -11.57 -4.17
CA HIS A 30 -0.26 -11.94 -4.03
C HIS A 30 -1.11 -11.35 -5.17
N TYR A 31 -2.10 -12.12 -5.62
CA TYR A 31 -3.12 -11.73 -6.60
C TYR A 31 -4.47 -12.37 -6.28
N ALA A 32 -5.56 -11.76 -6.77
CA ALA A 32 -6.90 -12.35 -6.69
C ALA A 32 -7.28 -13.09 -7.97
N GLN A 33 -7.21 -12.40 -9.13
CA GLN A 33 -7.66 -12.92 -10.42
C GLN A 33 -6.61 -12.77 -11.55
N SER A 34 -5.50 -12.08 -11.31
CA SER A 34 -4.50 -11.73 -12.34
C SER A 34 -3.36 -12.77 -12.39
N ASP A 35 -3.68 -14.03 -12.61
CA ASP A 35 -2.75 -15.16 -12.57
C ASP A 35 -1.55 -14.98 -13.53
N ALA A 36 -1.82 -14.79 -14.81
CA ALA A 36 -0.76 -14.63 -15.82
C ALA A 36 0.18 -13.45 -15.52
N ALA A 37 -0.37 -12.32 -15.05
CA ALA A 37 0.42 -11.16 -14.66
C ALA A 37 1.25 -11.42 -13.40
N ALA A 38 0.72 -12.18 -12.44
CA ALA A 38 1.46 -12.57 -11.24
C ALA A 38 2.66 -13.46 -11.58
N LEU A 39 2.45 -14.45 -12.45
CA LEU A 39 3.53 -15.32 -12.94
C LEU A 39 4.59 -14.53 -13.71
N GLN A 40 4.18 -13.58 -14.55
CA GLN A 40 5.10 -12.69 -15.26
C GLN A 40 5.94 -11.84 -14.29
N THR A 41 5.31 -11.28 -13.26
CA THR A 41 6.01 -10.49 -12.22
C THR A 41 7.01 -11.38 -11.46
N CYS A 42 6.61 -12.59 -11.09
CA CYS A 42 7.52 -13.55 -10.45
C CYS A 42 8.71 -13.92 -11.36
N ALA A 43 8.49 -14.12 -12.66
CA ALA A 43 9.57 -14.40 -13.61
C ALA A 43 10.57 -13.23 -13.69
N GLN A 44 10.10 -11.98 -13.65
CA GLN A 44 10.95 -10.80 -13.63
C GLN A 44 11.76 -10.70 -12.34
N ILE A 45 11.16 -10.97 -11.18
CA ILE A 45 11.85 -11.03 -9.89
C ILE A 45 12.93 -12.12 -9.90
N THR A 46 12.62 -13.29 -10.48
CA THR A 46 13.58 -14.39 -10.62
C THR A 46 14.74 -14.01 -11.52
N ALA A 47 14.51 -13.25 -12.59
CA ALA A 47 15.55 -12.72 -13.46
C ALA A 47 16.49 -11.73 -12.76
N LEU A 48 16.04 -11.07 -11.67
CA LEU A 48 16.85 -10.26 -10.78
C LEU A 48 17.64 -11.10 -9.75
N GLY A 49 17.61 -12.43 -9.85
CA GLY A 49 18.32 -13.35 -8.95
C GLY A 49 17.64 -13.52 -7.58
N ARG A 50 16.35 -13.19 -7.44
CA ARG A 50 15.61 -13.34 -6.19
C ARG A 50 14.57 -14.44 -6.29
N LYS A 51 14.29 -15.09 -5.14
CA LYS A 51 13.20 -16.06 -5.06
C LYS A 51 11.85 -15.34 -5.13
N SER A 52 10.92 -15.89 -5.91
CA SER A 52 9.56 -15.37 -5.98
C SER A 52 8.51 -16.48 -6.06
N VAL A 53 7.31 -16.16 -5.56
CA VAL A 53 6.16 -17.05 -5.61
C VAL A 53 4.88 -16.23 -5.85
N ALA A 54 4.03 -16.72 -6.74
CA ALA A 54 2.70 -16.18 -6.95
C ALA A 54 1.71 -16.88 -6.01
N LEU A 55 0.97 -16.11 -5.21
CA LEU A 55 0.00 -16.62 -4.23
C LEU A 55 -1.39 -16.07 -4.49
N GLN A 56 -2.29 -16.94 -4.90
CA GLN A 56 -3.69 -16.57 -5.07
C GLN A 56 -4.41 -16.57 -3.70
N ALA A 57 -5.16 -15.50 -3.43
CA ALA A 57 -6.10 -15.41 -2.32
C ALA A 57 -7.22 -14.39 -2.63
N ASP A 58 -8.40 -14.60 -2.03
CA ASP A 58 -9.49 -13.61 -2.04
C ASP A 58 -9.46 -12.86 -0.70
N LEU A 59 -9.05 -11.60 -0.73
CA LEU A 59 -8.96 -10.75 0.46
C LEU A 59 -10.33 -10.20 0.92
N LEU A 60 -11.42 -10.57 0.27
CA LEU A 60 -12.78 -10.29 0.73
C LEU A 60 -13.25 -11.30 1.79
N SER A 61 -12.40 -12.25 2.18
CA SER A 61 -12.73 -13.26 3.18
C SER A 61 -11.58 -13.53 4.14
N ASP A 62 -11.89 -13.89 5.37
CA ASP A 62 -10.90 -14.33 6.36
C ASP A 62 -10.17 -15.61 5.90
N ALA A 63 -10.87 -16.51 5.20
CA ALA A 63 -10.27 -17.73 4.64
C ALA A 63 -9.16 -17.43 3.63
N GLY A 64 -9.22 -16.30 2.93
CA GLY A 64 -8.17 -15.86 2.02
C GLY A 64 -7.06 -15.07 2.72
N SER A 65 -7.42 -14.17 3.65
CA SER A 65 -6.47 -13.25 4.27
C SER A 65 -5.65 -13.89 5.41
N GLN A 66 -6.26 -14.70 6.30
CA GLN A 66 -5.58 -15.27 7.46
C GLN A 66 -4.37 -16.16 7.12
N PRO A 67 -4.44 -17.13 6.17
CA PRO A 67 -3.31 -18.02 5.90
C PRO A 67 -2.22 -17.38 5.01
N LEU A 68 -2.46 -16.20 4.42
CA LEU A 68 -1.61 -15.69 3.34
C LEU A 68 -0.18 -15.38 3.79
N VAL A 69 0.00 -14.81 4.98
CA VAL A 69 1.33 -14.49 5.52
C VAL A 69 2.12 -15.77 5.79
N ALA A 70 1.51 -16.77 6.42
CA ALA A 70 2.15 -18.04 6.69
C ALA A 70 2.54 -18.79 5.39
N ARG A 71 1.64 -18.83 4.40
CA ARG A 71 1.91 -19.39 3.06
C ARG A 71 3.07 -18.69 2.37
N ALA A 72 3.16 -17.36 2.48
CA ALA A 72 4.24 -16.58 1.90
C ALA A 72 5.58 -16.87 2.59
N ALA A 73 5.59 -16.93 3.92
CA ALA A 73 6.78 -17.26 4.71
C ALA A 73 7.29 -18.68 4.42
N GLU A 74 6.40 -19.66 4.37
CA GLU A 74 6.73 -21.05 4.01
C GLU A 74 7.30 -21.13 2.59
N ALA A 75 6.60 -20.58 1.61
CA ALA A 75 7.01 -20.64 0.21
C ALA A 75 8.37 -19.95 -0.04
N LEU A 76 8.67 -18.86 0.67
CA LEU A 76 9.96 -18.17 0.57
C LEU A 76 11.06 -18.79 1.47
N GLY A 77 10.70 -19.68 2.40
CA GLY A 77 11.64 -20.41 3.25
C GLY A 77 12.06 -19.66 4.51
N GLY A 78 11.16 -18.87 5.11
CA GLY A 78 11.38 -18.22 6.41
C GLY A 78 10.54 -16.95 6.62
N PRO A 79 10.68 -16.31 7.77
CA PRO A 79 9.84 -15.19 8.17
C PRO A 79 9.94 -13.99 7.21
N LEU A 80 8.82 -13.33 7.01
CA LEU A 80 8.75 -12.08 6.26
C LEU A 80 9.24 -10.93 7.12
N THR A 81 9.96 -10.00 6.52
CA THR A 81 10.42 -8.76 7.17
C THR A 81 9.76 -7.50 6.58
N VAL A 82 9.07 -7.63 5.44
CA VAL A 82 8.28 -6.55 4.83
C VAL A 82 6.91 -7.05 4.41
N LEU A 83 5.86 -6.30 4.76
CA LEU A 83 4.49 -6.47 4.28
C LEU A 83 4.05 -5.19 3.60
N VAL A 84 3.64 -5.27 2.32
CA VAL A 84 3.02 -4.16 1.60
C VAL A 84 1.54 -4.47 1.37
N ASN A 85 0.67 -3.82 2.13
CA ASN A 85 -0.78 -3.85 1.97
C ASN A 85 -1.18 -2.91 0.82
N ASN A 86 -1.10 -3.40 -0.43
CA ASN A 86 -1.36 -2.63 -1.63
C ASN A 86 -2.69 -3.01 -2.32
N ALA A 87 -3.16 -4.25 -2.20
CA ALA A 87 -4.44 -4.65 -2.76
C ALA A 87 -5.55 -3.68 -2.33
N SER A 88 -6.37 -3.26 -3.29
CA SER A 88 -7.42 -2.26 -3.02
C SER A 88 -8.54 -2.38 -4.04
N ILE A 89 -9.77 -2.29 -3.57
CA ILE A 89 -10.96 -2.04 -4.38
C ILE A 89 -11.20 -0.54 -4.41
N PHE A 90 -11.49 0.01 -5.59
CA PHE A 90 -11.78 1.41 -5.81
C PHE A 90 -12.98 1.54 -6.74
N GLU A 91 -14.16 1.56 -6.17
CA GLU A 91 -15.45 1.66 -6.85
C GLU A 91 -16.13 2.96 -6.47
N HIS A 92 -16.83 3.59 -7.42
CA HIS A 92 -17.50 4.88 -7.16
C HIS A 92 -18.80 4.66 -6.41
N ASP A 93 -18.98 5.37 -5.31
CA ASP A 93 -20.23 5.55 -4.60
C ASP A 93 -20.27 6.94 -3.91
N THR A 94 -21.45 7.35 -3.50
CA THR A 94 -21.71 8.54 -2.67
C THR A 94 -22.56 8.10 -1.48
N LEU A 95 -22.88 9.01 -0.54
CA LEU A 95 -23.81 8.72 0.54
C LEU A 95 -25.20 8.30 0.04
N GLU A 96 -25.60 8.80 -1.15
CA GLU A 96 -26.90 8.45 -1.75
C GLU A 96 -26.88 7.11 -2.47
N THR A 97 -25.75 6.72 -3.04
CA THR A 97 -25.64 5.54 -3.92
C THR A 97 -24.93 4.35 -3.31
N ALA A 98 -24.30 4.53 -2.14
CA ALA A 98 -23.62 3.45 -1.45
C ALA A 98 -24.60 2.33 -1.07
N THR A 99 -24.22 1.09 -1.37
CA THR A 99 -24.97 -0.10 -1.03
C THR A 99 -24.24 -0.90 0.05
N ARG A 100 -24.95 -1.84 0.68
CA ARG A 100 -24.30 -2.79 1.59
C ARG A 100 -23.14 -3.52 0.89
N SER A 101 -23.32 -3.90 -0.36
CA SER A 101 -22.29 -4.60 -1.15
C SER A 101 -21.07 -3.71 -1.41
N SER A 102 -21.23 -2.44 -1.86
CA SER A 102 -20.09 -1.54 -2.06
C SER A 102 -19.34 -1.26 -0.76
N TRP A 103 -20.09 -1.04 0.32
CA TRP A 103 -19.57 -0.87 1.67
C TRP A 103 -18.73 -2.07 2.12
N ASP A 104 -19.30 -3.26 2.11
CA ASP A 104 -18.62 -4.48 2.57
C ASP A 104 -17.35 -4.74 1.76
N ARG A 105 -17.40 -4.60 0.43
CA ARG A 105 -16.23 -4.80 -0.44
C ARG A 105 -15.10 -3.83 -0.12
N HIS A 106 -15.40 -2.55 0.10
CA HIS A 106 -14.39 -1.58 0.46
C HIS A 106 -13.81 -1.82 1.86
N ILE A 107 -14.65 -2.13 2.85
CA ILE A 107 -14.21 -2.40 4.21
C ILE A 107 -13.37 -3.68 4.25
N GLU A 108 -13.83 -4.78 3.65
CA GLU A 108 -13.11 -6.05 3.66
C GLU A 108 -11.75 -5.94 2.96
N SER A 109 -11.72 -5.43 1.73
CA SER A 109 -10.48 -5.35 0.96
C SER A 109 -9.50 -4.30 1.50
N ASN A 110 -9.98 -3.11 1.87
CA ASN A 110 -9.11 -1.95 2.09
C ASN A 110 -8.80 -1.67 3.57
N LEU A 111 -9.51 -2.33 4.50
CA LEU A 111 -9.32 -2.15 5.93
C LEU A 111 -9.18 -3.50 6.66
N ARG A 112 -10.16 -4.40 6.54
CA ARG A 112 -10.18 -5.68 7.27
C ARG A 112 -9.00 -6.56 6.89
N ALA A 113 -8.77 -6.78 5.59
CA ALA A 113 -7.65 -7.60 5.11
C ALA A 113 -6.27 -7.03 5.55
N PRO A 114 -5.95 -5.73 5.37
CA PRO A 114 -4.74 -5.14 5.94
C PRO A 114 -4.59 -5.33 7.45
N PHE A 115 -5.70 -5.25 8.20
CA PHE A 115 -5.69 -5.50 9.64
C PHE A 115 -5.27 -6.94 9.96
N VAL A 116 -5.93 -7.93 9.35
CA VAL A 116 -5.63 -9.36 9.53
C VAL A 116 -4.20 -9.68 9.11
N LEU A 117 -3.78 -9.21 7.92
CA LEU A 117 -2.42 -9.46 7.42
C LEU A 117 -1.35 -8.84 8.32
N THR A 118 -1.62 -7.67 8.90
CA THR A 118 -0.71 -7.04 9.87
C THR A 118 -0.62 -7.84 11.17
N GLN A 119 -1.75 -8.39 11.65
CA GLN A 119 -1.77 -9.29 12.82
C GLN A 119 -0.94 -10.56 12.57
N GLU A 120 -1.18 -11.23 11.43
CA GLU A 120 -0.46 -12.46 11.08
C GLU A 120 1.04 -12.18 10.82
N PHE A 121 1.37 -11.04 10.22
CA PHE A 121 2.75 -10.60 10.04
C PHE A 121 3.46 -10.39 11.39
N ALA A 122 2.81 -9.72 12.33
CA ALA A 122 3.40 -9.45 13.66
C ALA A 122 3.70 -10.74 14.45
N LYS A 123 2.92 -11.82 14.25
CA LYS A 123 3.15 -13.11 14.94
C LYS A 123 4.44 -13.81 14.52
N GLN A 124 4.92 -13.57 13.30
CA GLN A 124 6.04 -14.32 12.72
C GLN A 124 7.30 -13.47 12.51
N VAL A 125 7.20 -12.13 12.59
CA VAL A 125 8.37 -11.25 12.42
C VAL A 125 9.39 -11.50 13.54
N PRO A 126 10.71 -11.53 13.24
CA PRO A 126 11.73 -11.64 14.27
C PRO A 126 11.70 -10.47 15.27
N GLN A 127 12.21 -10.69 16.45
CA GLN A 127 12.38 -9.65 17.46
C GLN A 127 13.26 -8.51 16.91
N ALA A 128 13.08 -7.28 17.45
CA ALA A 128 13.95 -6.17 17.16
C ALA A 128 15.41 -6.53 17.52
N GLN A 129 16.33 -6.05 16.71
CA GLN A 129 17.78 -6.16 16.96
C GLN A 129 18.27 -4.89 17.65
N GLU A 130 19.42 -4.94 18.29
CA GLU A 130 20.08 -3.76 18.82
C GLU A 130 21.10 -3.21 17.83
N ASP A 131 21.20 -1.91 17.74
CA ASP A 131 22.25 -1.23 17.00
C ASP A 131 23.54 -1.12 17.82
N ALA A 132 24.55 -0.44 17.28
CA ALA A 132 25.83 -0.26 17.95
C ALA A 132 25.74 0.62 19.24
N ALA A 133 24.65 1.37 19.41
CA ALA A 133 24.36 2.16 20.60
C ALA A 133 23.51 1.40 21.64
N GLY A 134 23.08 0.17 21.33
CA GLY A 134 22.17 -0.63 22.15
C GLY A 134 20.71 -0.22 22.02
N GLU A 135 20.34 0.53 20.96
CA GLU A 135 18.98 0.95 20.71
C GLU A 135 18.25 -0.06 19.78
N PRO A 136 16.94 -0.31 20.00
CA PRO A 136 16.22 -1.30 19.22
C PRO A 136 15.99 -0.85 17.77
N ILE A 137 16.36 -1.70 16.80
CA ILE A 137 16.02 -1.59 15.39
C ILE A 137 14.94 -2.60 15.06
N ALA A 138 13.79 -2.14 14.57
CA ALA A 138 12.70 -3.00 14.17
C ALA A 138 13.11 -3.95 13.04
N SER A 139 12.81 -5.24 13.19
CA SER A 139 13.05 -6.27 12.18
C SER A 139 11.95 -6.34 11.13
N GLY A 140 10.79 -5.73 11.39
CA GLY A 140 9.63 -5.72 10.51
C GLY A 140 9.23 -4.33 10.02
N LEU A 141 8.73 -4.26 8.78
CA LEU A 141 8.12 -3.07 8.21
C LEU A 141 6.79 -3.41 7.53
N VAL A 142 5.73 -2.73 7.93
CA VAL A 142 4.44 -2.73 7.23
C VAL A 142 4.27 -1.40 6.51
N ILE A 143 3.93 -1.47 5.21
CA ILE A 143 3.54 -0.31 4.39
C ILE A 143 2.08 -0.47 3.97
N ASN A 144 1.24 0.46 4.41
CA ASN A 144 -0.15 0.55 4.00
C ASN A 144 -0.29 1.53 2.82
N MET A 145 -0.78 1.03 1.67
CA MET A 145 -1.11 1.90 0.55
C MET A 145 -2.43 2.60 0.82
N LEU A 146 -2.33 3.85 1.23
CA LEU A 146 -3.47 4.74 1.43
C LEU A 146 -3.87 5.43 0.11
N ASP A 147 -4.41 6.60 0.22
CA ASP A 147 -4.72 7.57 -0.81
C ASP A 147 -4.51 8.96 -0.21
N GLN A 148 -4.03 9.92 -0.97
CA GLN A 148 -3.93 11.32 -0.52
C GLN A 148 -5.30 11.87 -0.04
N ARG A 149 -6.40 11.23 -0.49
CA ARG A 149 -7.77 11.56 -0.12
C ARG A 149 -8.00 11.59 1.40
N VAL A 150 -7.26 10.82 2.20
CA VAL A 150 -7.35 10.87 3.66
C VAL A 150 -6.90 12.23 4.24
N ARG A 151 -6.24 13.07 3.44
CA ARG A 151 -5.88 14.45 3.77
C ARG A 151 -6.80 15.49 3.12
N LYS A 152 -7.55 15.11 2.07
CA LYS A 152 -8.46 15.99 1.34
C LYS A 152 -9.74 15.22 0.99
N LEU A 153 -10.67 15.21 1.91
CA LEU A 153 -11.94 14.48 1.76
C LEU A 153 -12.79 15.10 0.63
N THR A 154 -13.50 14.26 -0.09
CA THR A 154 -14.47 14.65 -1.12
C THR A 154 -15.75 13.83 -0.94
N PRO A 155 -16.91 14.27 -1.45
CA PRO A 155 -18.17 13.54 -1.31
C PRO A 155 -18.21 12.23 -2.14
N ASP A 156 -17.36 12.11 -3.16
CA ASP A 156 -17.27 10.92 -4.01
C ASP A 156 -16.41 9.82 -3.36
N PHE A 157 -16.71 8.56 -3.70
CA PHE A 157 -16.04 7.38 -3.17
C PHE A 157 -16.19 7.27 -1.66
N ALA A 158 -17.41 7.42 -1.17
CA ALA A 158 -17.70 7.58 0.26
C ALA A 158 -17.22 6.37 1.09
N SER A 159 -17.64 5.15 0.75
CA SER A 159 -17.27 3.95 1.51
C SER A 159 -15.78 3.60 1.37
N TYR A 160 -15.17 3.84 0.19
CA TYR A 160 -13.73 3.74 -0.01
C TYR A 160 -12.96 4.72 0.90
N THR A 161 -13.43 5.97 0.97
CA THR A 161 -12.79 7.00 1.80
C THR A 161 -12.83 6.61 3.28
N VAL A 162 -13.98 6.10 3.77
CA VAL A 162 -14.10 5.59 5.16
C VAL A 162 -13.12 4.45 5.41
N ALA A 163 -13.02 3.48 4.49
CA ALA A 163 -12.07 2.38 4.62
C ALA A 163 -10.62 2.85 4.68
N LYS A 164 -10.22 3.80 3.82
CA LYS A 164 -8.86 4.36 3.82
C LYS A 164 -8.57 5.23 5.05
N MET A 165 -9.57 5.96 5.57
CA MET A 165 -9.45 6.67 6.86
C MET A 165 -9.26 5.69 8.02
N GLY A 166 -10.01 4.57 8.04
CA GLY A 166 -9.81 3.48 8.99
C GLY A 166 -8.40 2.88 8.90
N LEU A 167 -7.91 2.65 7.69
CA LEU A 167 -6.55 2.15 7.47
C LEU A 167 -5.46 3.15 7.91
N TRP A 168 -5.74 4.46 7.80
CA TRP A 168 -4.86 5.49 8.38
C TRP A 168 -4.83 5.42 9.92
N ALA A 169 -5.98 5.30 10.56
CA ALA A 169 -6.06 5.11 12.00
C ALA A 169 -5.34 3.82 12.43
N LEU A 170 -5.55 2.71 11.71
CA LEU A 170 -4.84 1.43 11.93
C LEU A 170 -3.32 1.60 11.82
N THR A 171 -2.83 2.33 10.82
CA THR A 171 -1.39 2.59 10.64
C THR A 171 -0.78 3.19 11.91
N GLN A 172 -1.42 4.20 12.50
CA GLN A 172 -0.94 4.87 13.70
C GLN A 172 -1.06 4.00 14.96
N THR A 173 -2.16 3.26 15.08
CA THR A 173 -2.41 2.36 16.21
C THR A 173 -1.43 1.18 16.19
N ALA A 174 -1.26 0.55 15.03
CA ALA A 174 -0.34 -0.58 14.87
C ALA A 174 1.13 -0.16 15.06
N ALA A 175 1.51 1.05 14.61
CA ALA A 175 2.85 1.59 14.85
C ALA A 175 3.19 1.69 16.33
N ARG A 176 2.20 2.00 17.19
CA ARG A 176 2.37 2.02 18.65
C ARG A 176 2.36 0.62 19.27
N GLY A 177 1.39 -0.21 18.83
CA GLY A 177 1.16 -1.52 19.45
C GLY A 177 2.17 -2.59 19.06
N LEU A 178 2.88 -2.43 17.96
CA LEU A 178 3.85 -3.40 17.46
C LEU A 178 5.32 -2.99 17.65
N ALA A 179 5.55 -1.79 18.21
CA ALA A 179 6.89 -1.34 18.58
C ALA A 179 7.43 -2.20 19.75
N PRO A 180 8.75 -2.44 19.83
CA PRO A 180 9.80 -1.97 18.91
C PRO A 180 10.03 -2.90 17.71
N HIS A 181 9.29 -4.01 17.57
CA HIS A 181 9.60 -5.08 16.62
C HIS A 181 9.19 -4.76 15.19
N VAL A 182 8.12 -3.97 14.98
CA VAL A 182 7.56 -3.62 13.69
C VAL A 182 7.34 -2.12 13.58
N ARG A 183 7.84 -1.52 12.50
CA ARG A 183 7.44 -0.18 12.06
C ARG A 183 6.26 -0.28 11.11
N VAL A 184 5.28 0.60 11.26
CA VAL A 184 4.11 0.65 10.38
C VAL A 184 3.98 2.06 9.84
N ASN A 185 4.04 2.19 8.50
CA ASN A 185 3.94 3.47 7.80
C ASN A 185 2.98 3.36 6.63
N ALA A 186 2.70 4.48 6.00
CA ALA A 186 1.78 4.55 4.86
C ALA A 186 2.33 5.43 3.73
N ILE A 187 1.98 5.05 2.49
CA ILE A 187 2.17 5.86 1.29
C ILE A 187 0.78 6.25 0.77
N GLY A 188 0.58 7.53 0.49
CA GLY A 188 -0.66 8.09 -0.06
C GLY A 188 -0.45 8.61 -1.48
N PRO A 189 -0.64 7.78 -2.52
CA PRO A 189 -0.52 8.22 -3.89
C PRO A 189 -1.57 9.24 -4.28
N GLY A 190 -1.20 10.11 -5.22
CA GLY A 190 -2.12 10.91 -6.02
C GLY A 190 -2.35 10.29 -7.41
N PRO A 191 -2.55 11.11 -8.47
CA PRO A 191 -2.77 10.64 -9.83
C PRO A 191 -1.48 10.05 -10.44
N THR A 192 -1.21 8.77 -10.14
CA THR A 192 0.02 8.06 -10.50
C THR A 192 -0.14 7.18 -11.73
N VAL A 193 -1.17 6.34 -11.76
CA VAL A 193 -1.46 5.42 -12.87
C VAL A 193 -2.92 5.59 -13.25
N LYS A 194 -3.18 5.82 -14.55
CA LYS A 194 -4.55 5.98 -15.08
C LYS A 194 -5.46 4.82 -14.65
N GLY A 195 -6.61 5.14 -14.08
CA GLY A 195 -7.64 4.16 -13.76
C GLY A 195 -8.31 3.60 -15.03
N VAL A 196 -8.80 2.37 -14.97
CA VAL A 196 -9.46 1.70 -16.13
C VAL A 196 -10.65 2.50 -16.67
N ARG A 197 -11.40 3.19 -15.80
CA ARG A 197 -12.57 4.00 -16.16
C ARG A 197 -12.22 5.45 -16.54
N GLN A 198 -10.96 5.83 -16.52
CA GLN A 198 -10.52 7.21 -16.70
C GLN A 198 -10.03 7.46 -18.11
N SER A 199 -10.50 8.53 -18.78
CA SER A 199 -9.95 8.95 -20.06
C SER A 199 -8.55 9.56 -19.91
N ASP A 200 -7.74 9.53 -20.98
CA ASP A 200 -6.41 10.16 -20.98
C ASP A 200 -6.50 11.66 -20.70
N GLN A 201 -7.49 12.33 -21.26
CA GLN A 201 -7.71 13.76 -21.07
C GLN A 201 -8.06 14.08 -19.61
N HIS A 202 -8.90 13.27 -18.96
CA HIS A 202 -9.23 13.46 -17.54
C HIS A 202 -7.99 13.22 -16.67
N PHE A 203 -7.23 12.15 -16.92
CA PHE A 203 -6.01 11.85 -16.19
C PHE A 203 -4.96 12.96 -16.32
N THR A 204 -4.74 13.47 -17.54
CA THR A 204 -3.81 14.58 -17.80
C THR A 204 -4.24 15.85 -17.03
N ARG A 205 -5.53 16.21 -17.08
CA ARG A 205 -6.06 17.34 -16.32
C ARG A 205 -5.89 17.18 -14.81
N GLN A 206 -6.16 15.99 -14.30
CA GLN A 206 -5.99 15.69 -12.87
C GLN A 206 -4.53 15.86 -12.43
N ARG A 207 -3.56 15.42 -13.22
CA ARG A 207 -2.13 15.59 -12.95
C ARG A 207 -1.71 17.07 -12.99
N ALA A 208 -2.18 17.80 -13.97
CA ALA A 208 -1.89 19.24 -14.12
C ALA A 208 -2.53 20.11 -13.03
N ALA A 209 -3.61 19.63 -12.41
CA ALA A 209 -4.33 20.37 -11.33
C ALA A 209 -3.68 20.20 -9.93
N THR A 210 -2.57 19.47 -9.80
CA THR A 210 -1.83 19.39 -8.54
C THR A 210 -1.03 20.68 -8.30
N VAL A 211 -0.58 20.90 -7.06
CA VAL A 211 0.22 22.11 -6.71
C VAL A 211 1.52 22.18 -7.51
N LEU A 212 2.17 21.05 -7.75
CA LEU A 212 3.39 20.98 -8.57
C LEU A 212 3.13 20.97 -10.09
N GLY A 213 1.86 21.00 -10.54
CA GLY A 213 1.49 20.87 -11.95
C GLY A 213 1.81 19.49 -12.55
N ARG A 214 2.11 18.51 -11.73
CA ARG A 214 2.41 17.09 -12.14
C ARG A 214 1.88 16.11 -11.11
N GLY A 215 1.40 14.96 -11.57
CA GLY A 215 1.13 13.82 -10.69
C GLY A 215 2.42 13.04 -10.39
N SER A 216 2.33 12.06 -9.51
CA SER A 216 3.42 11.10 -9.27
C SER A 216 3.52 10.08 -10.40
N ASN A 217 4.68 9.44 -10.50
CA ASN A 217 4.94 8.27 -11.32
C ASN A 217 5.15 7.04 -10.42
N PRO A 218 5.12 5.83 -10.96
CA PRO A 218 5.43 4.63 -10.17
C PRO A 218 6.80 4.70 -9.48
N SER A 219 7.81 5.31 -10.13
CA SER A 219 9.14 5.54 -9.55
C SER A 219 9.13 6.43 -8.30
N ASP A 220 8.22 7.41 -8.22
CA ASP A 220 8.08 8.25 -7.03
C ASP A 220 7.50 7.44 -5.85
N ILE A 221 6.63 6.45 -6.14
CA ILE A 221 6.07 5.54 -5.13
C ILE A 221 7.14 4.57 -4.63
N THR A 222 7.95 3.99 -5.53
CA THR A 222 9.05 3.10 -5.13
C THR A 222 10.15 3.85 -4.38
N ALA A 223 10.42 5.11 -4.70
CA ALA A 223 11.32 5.96 -3.94
C ALA A 223 10.81 6.20 -2.50
N ALA A 224 9.49 6.41 -2.33
CA ALA A 224 8.88 6.52 -1.00
C ALA A 224 8.98 5.20 -0.20
N LEU A 225 8.80 4.06 -0.86
CA LEU A 225 9.03 2.75 -0.26
C LEU A 225 10.50 2.60 0.18
N GLY A 226 11.44 2.97 -0.68
CA GLY A 226 12.89 2.98 -0.38
C GLY A 226 13.25 3.86 0.81
N TYR A 227 12.63 5.04 0.93
CA TYR A 227 12.79 5.88 2.11
C TYR A 227 12.39 5.13 3.39
N PHE A 228 11.22 4.51 3.44
CA PHE A 228 10.77 3.77 4.62
C PHE A 228 11.63 2.53 4.91
N LEU A 229 12.16 1.86 3.90
CA LEU A 229 13.09 0.74 4.10
C LEU A 229 14.35 1.20 4.84
N ASN A 230 14.88 2.38 4.51
CA ASN A 230 16.16 2.91 5.00
C ASN A 230 16.04 3.91 6.16
N ALA A 231 14.85 4.19 6.69
CA ALA A 231 14.60 5.15 7.77
C ALA A 231 14.14 4.44 9.06
N PRO A 232 15.06 3.86 9.85
CA PRO A 232 14.72 3.02 11.01
C PRO A 232 13.96 3.78 12.10
N ALA A 233 14.13 5.08 12.23
CA ALA A 233 13.46 5.91 13.23
C ALA A 233 12.05 6.40 12.80
N VAL A 234 11.55 5.98 11.62
CA VAL A 234 10.26 6.44 11.09
C VAL A 234 9.19 5.38 11.26
N SER A 235 8.16 5.68 12.06
CA SER A 235 6.97 4.83 12.25
C SER A 235 5.73 5.70 12.47
N GLY A 236 4.55 5.20 12.06
CA GLY A 236 3.27 5.89 12.20
C GLY A 236 3.06 7.05 11.23
N GLN A 237 3.84 7.15 10.14
CA GLN A 237 3.82 8.27 9.22
C GLN A 237 3.04 7.96 7.93
N LEU A 238 2.42 8.98 7.35
CA LEU A 238 1.87 8.99 5.99
C LEU A 238 2.69 9.94 5.13
N LEU A 239 3.33 9.39 4.10
CA LEU A 239 3.98 10.16 3.04
C LEU A 239 3.04 10.28 1.83
N CYS A 240 2.47 11.46 1.60
CA CYS A 240 1.70 11.75 0.40
C CYS A 240 2.63 11.95 -0.79
N VAL A 241 2.45 11.13 -1.83
CA VAL A 241 3.22 11.18 -3.08
C VAL A 241 2.22 11.52 -4.19
N ASP A 242 1.82 12.78 -4.29
CA ASP A 242 0.63 13.22 -5.02
C ASP A 242 0.80 14.53 -5.80
N GLY A 243 2.01 15.05 -5.92
CA GLY A 243 2.28 16.36 -6.53
C GLY A 243 1.71 17.53 -5.74
N GLY A 244 1.39 17.32 -4.45
CA GLY A 244 0.72 18.33 -3.60
C GLY A 244 -0.78 18.39 -3.84
N GLN A 245 -1.42 17.37 -4.41
CA GLN A 245 -2.87 17.36 -4.66
C GLN A 245 -3.68 17.60 -3.38
N HIS A 246 -3.25 17.03 -2.24
CA HIS A 246 -3.93 17.23 -0.96
C HIS A 246 -3.80 18.65 -0.40
N LEU A 247 -2.87 19.46 -0.91
CA LEU A 247 -2.64 20.85 -0.53
C LEU A 247 -3.36 21.85 -1.45
N ALA A 248 -4.14 21.38 -2.43
CA ALA A 248 -4.82 22.25 -3.39
C ALA A 248 -5.79 23.20 -2.66
N TRP A 249 -5.58 24.49 -2.85
CA TRP A 249 -6.22 25.61 -2.12
C TRP A 249 -6.96 26.60 -3.02
N LYS A 250 -6.74 26.55 -4.34
CA LYS A 250 -7.34 27.49 -5.30
C LYS A 250 -8.83 27.24 -5.42
N THR A 251 -9.59 27.93 -4.61
CA THR A 251 -11.06 27.95 -4.63
C THR A 251 -11.54 29.29 -5.19
N PRO A 252 -12.79 29.42 -5.71
CA PRO A 252 -13.27 30.66 -6.33
C PRO A 252 -13.20 31.87 -5.42
N ASP A 253 -13.30 31.70 -4.11
CA ASP A 253 -13.25 32.76 -3.10
C ASP A 253 -11.85 33.38 -2.89
N VAL A 254 -10.79 32.69 -3.32
CA VAL A 254 -9.40 33.16 -3.24
C VAL A 254 -8.81 33.48 -4.62
N LEU A 255 -9.54 33.22 -5.71
CA LEU A 255 -9.15 33.62 -7.06
C LEU A 255 -9.73 34.98 -7.40
N GLY A 256 -8.90 35.92 -7.93
CA GLY A 256 -9.31 37.26 -8.32
C GLY A 256 -9.27 38.27 -7.18
N LEU A 257 -8.54 38.02 -6.13
CA LEU A 257 -8.12 39.04 -5.17
C LEU A 257 -6.87 39.74 -5.74
N ASP A 258 -7.08 40.70 -6.64
CA ASP A 258 -6.04 41.61 -7.16
C ASP A 258 -5.95 42.86 -6.31
#